data_dbaa4475586492e7906c194c0021e9b3
#
_entry.id   dbaa4475586492e7906c194c0021e9b3
#
_cell.length_a   1.000
_cell.length_b   1.000
_cell.length_c   1.000
_cell.angle_alpha   90.00
_cell.angle_beta   90.00
_cell.angle_gamma   90.00
#
_symmetry.space_group_name_H-M   'P 1'
#
loop_
_entity.id
_entity.type
_entity.pdbx_description
1 polymer ?
#
loop_
_entity_poly.entity_id
_entity_poly.type
_entity_poly.pdbx_seq_one_letter_code
_entity_poly.pdbx_strand_id
1 'polypeptide(L)'
;MFTDIGAFQEMLVASGMPPVRSGRHGSAEFRAGIVRRDLGALRLIELVTPEGECFRDPRSVRAADEEFWQIEVMVRGRAGVEQGRGTADLGPADLVLVDPARPVRFASTASRHVSILVPRRELRLRPGDAARLAGVRIKGDRGPAALVASLARDLARSAHGFRDGEAQRTAAAVTELISVTLQARLDDEAAPAPDRALRDRIVGHIEARLSDPDLSPPALAAAHHISVRRLHRLFEDQPETVAGLIRRRRLERCRADLMHGNRTVAAVAARWGFRDPAYFSRLFTATYGCNPVALKSSNRARDVKAPAPAPGEDGGHPDPEG
;
A
#
# COMPACT_ATOMS: atom_id res chain seq x y z
N MET A 1 3.83 40.94 7.83
CA MET A 1 5.05 40.50 7.15
C MET A 1 6.23 40.73 8.10
N PHE A 2 7.06 39.70 8.28
CA PHE A 2 8.24 39.70 9.13
C PHE A 2 9.50 39.79 8.27
N THR A 3 10.45 40.58 8.70
CA THR A 3 11.80 40.73 8.10
C THR A 3 12.88 40.17 9.02
N ASP A 4 12.50 39.77 10.24
CA ASP A 4 13.35 39.10 11.21
C ASP A 4 12.89 37.68 11.46
N ILE A 5 13.81 36.72 11.43
CA ILE A 5 13.54 35.30 11.55
C ILE A 5 13.15 34.91 12.97
N GLY A 6 13.74 35.56 13.98
CA GLY A 6 13.43 35.32 15.40
C GLY A 6 12.00 35.73 15.72
N ALA A 7 11.60 36.95 15.34
CA ALA A 7 10.24 37.42 15.49
C ALA A 7 9.22 36.58 14.75
N PHE A 8 9.58 36.04 13.57
CA PHE A 8 8.72 35.09 12.84
C PHE A 8 8.57 33.76 13.59
N GLN A 9 9.66 33.22 14.16
CA GLN A 9 9.62 31.98 14.94
C GLN A 9 8.79 32.12 16.22
N GLU A 10 8.93 33.23 16.94
CA GLU A 10 8.11 33.55 18.11
C GLU A 10 6.61 33.59 17.75
N MET A 11 6.28 34.22 16.63
CA MET A 11 4.91 34.29 16.14
C MET A 11 4.37 32.94 15.68
N LEU A 12 5.20 32.06 15.10
CA LEU A 12 4.81 30.67 14.79
C LEU A 12 4.34 29.96 16.05
N VAL A 13 5.14 30.01 17.11
CA VAL A 13 4.81 29.39 18.41
C VAL A 13 3.57 30.04 19.03
N ALA A 14 3.48 31.37 19.04
CA ALA A 14 2.31 32.10 19.53
C ALA A 14 1.02 31.77 18.74
N SER A 15 1.16 31.38 17.48
CA SER A 15 0.05 30.91 16.65
C SER A 15 -0.34 29.46 16.91
N GLY A 16 0.38 28.76 17.80
CA GLY A 16 0.14 27.35 18.17
C GLY A 16 0.80 26.35 17.22
N MET A 17 1.72 26.84 16.35
CA MET A 17 2.60 25.93 15.62
C MET A 17 3.66 25.36 16.55
N PRO A 18 4.01 24.10 16.42
CA PRO A 18 5.12 23.54 17.16
C PRO A 18 6.44 24.27 16.81
N PRO A 19 7.34 24.45 17.80
CA PRO A 19 8.59 25.18 17.59
C PRO A 19 9.46 24.48 16.53
N VAL A 20 10.04 25.28 15.62
CA VAL A 20 10.98 24.83 14.60
C VAL A 20 12.27 25.64 14.69
N ARG A 21 13.38 25.04 14.29
CA ARG A 21 14.67 25.72 14.11
C ARG A 21 14.87 26.01 12.64
N SER A 22 15.36 27.21 12.35
CA SER A 22 15.74 27.59 10.99
C SER A 22 17.07 26.95 10.61
N GLY A 23 17.13 26.41 9.41
CA GLY A 23 18.32 25.94 8.75
C GLY A 23 18.88 27.01 7.80
N ARG A 24 19.30 26.59 6.61
CA ARG A 24 19.79 27.50 5.56
C ARG A 24 18.64 28.28 4.95
N HIS A 25 18.88 29.56 4.70
CA HIS A 25 18.01 30.41 3.92
C HIS A 25 18.77 30.88 2.68
N GLY A 26 18.03 31.13 1.59
CA GLY A 26 18.60 31.76 0.40
C GLY A 26 19.20 33.13 0.70
N SER A 27 20.02 33.67 -0.19
CA SER A 27 20.69 34.97 -0.06
C SER A 27 19.73 36.17 -0.16
N ALA A 28 18.43 35.93 -0.40
CA ALA A 28 17.42 36.99 -0.47
C ALA A 28 17.04 37.53 0.93
N GLU A 29 16.59 38.75 0.99
CA GLU A 29 16.04 39.37 2.20
C GLU A 29 14.91 38.51 2.78
N PHE A 30 14.98 38.14 4.07
CA PHE A 30 13.97 37.35 4.74
C PHE A 30 12.63 38.09 4.78
N ARG A 31 11.61 37.53 4.16
CA ARG A 31 10.25 38.06 4.20
C ARG A 31 9.27 36.89 4.41
N ALA A 32 8.66 36.84 5.58
CA ALA A 32 7.69 35.81 5.92
C ALA A 32 6.37 36.42 6.42
N GLY A 33 5.30 35.68 6.27
CA GLY A 33 3.98 36.06 6.74
C GLY A 33 3.27 34.89 7.40
N ILE A 34 2.49 35.20 8.44
CA ILE A 34 1.64 34.22 9.12
C ILE A 34 0.26 34.84 9.37
N VAL A 35 -0.77 34.04 9.14
CA VAL A 35 -2.15 34.38 9.50
C VAL A 35 -2.78 33.16 10.15
N ARG A 36 -3.20 33.30 11.42
CA ARG A 36 -3.94 32.27 12.14
C ARG A 36 -5.45 32.53 12.06
N ARG A 37 -6.21 31.48 11.92
CA ARG A 37 -7.67 31.46 12.02
C ARG A 37 -8.10 30.24 12.80
N ASP A 38 -9.01 30.42 13.74
CA ASP A 38 -9.60 29.32 14.47
C ASP A 38 -10.97 28.98 13.84
N LEU A 39 -11.22 27.71 13.63
CA LEU A 39 -12.47 27.18 13.09
C LEU A 39 -12.94 26.02 13.99
N GLY A 40 -13.79 26.32 14.96
CA GLY A 40 -14.18 25.34 15.98
C GLY A 40 -12.97 24.74 16.68
N ALA A 41 -12.78 23.42 16.57
CA ALA A 41 -11.63 22.72 17.16
C ALA A 41 -10.36 22.81 16.29
N LEU A 42 -10.45 23.26 15.02
CA LEU A 42 -9.31 23.34 14.11
C LEU A 42 -8.61 24.68 14.20
N ARG A 43 -7.29 24.66 14.02
CA ARG A 43 -6.49 25.85 13.70
C ARG A 43 -6.02 25.81 12.26
N LEU A 44 -6.27 26.86 11.54
CA LEU A 44 -5.80 27.08 10.18
C LEU A 44 -4.71 28.16 10.24
N ILE A 45 -3.52 27.82 9.80
CA ILE A 45 -2.38 28.73 9.82
C ILE A 45 -1.86 28.86 8.39
N GLU A 46 -2.09 30.01 7.80
CA GLU A 46 -1.55 30.31 6.48
C GLU A 46 -0.16 30.89 6.63
N LEU A 47 0.78 30.33 5.92
CA LEU A 47 2.19 30.68 5.93
C LEU A 47 2.65 31.14 4.55
N VAL A 48 3.39 32.23 4.51
CA VAL A 48 4.17 32.67 3.35
C VAL A 48 5.61 32.70 3.81
N THR A 49 6.46 31.92 3.19
CA THR A 49 7.87 31.75 3.59
C THR A 49 8.80 31.97 2.40
N PRO A 50 9.98 32.55 2.60
CA PRO A 50 11.03 32.58 1.59
C PRO A 50 11.57 31.17 1.35
N GLU A 51 12.48 31.04 0.38
CA GLU A 51 13.27 29.85 0.21
C GLU A 51 14.12 29.56 1.45
N GLY A 52 14.11 28.31 1.92
CA GLY A 52 14.89 27.94 3.09
C GLY A 52 14.53 26.59 3.65
N GLU A 53 15.21 26.28 4.75
CA GLU A 53 15.01 25.03 5.50
C GLU A 53 14.58 25.35 6.93
N CYS A 54 13.71 24.52 7.47
CA CYS A 54 13.46 24.47 8.90
C CYS A 54 13.31 23.02 9.36
N PHE A 55 13.58 22.79 10.63
CA PHE A 55 13.51 21.46 11.19
C PHE A 55 13.08 21.48 12.65
N ARG A 56 12.50 20.39 13.07
CA ARG A 56 12.24 20.08 14.48
C ARG A 56 13.15 18.96 14.90
N ASP A 57 14.08 19.27 15.79
CA ASP A 57 14.99 18.31 16.40
C ASP A 57 14.33 17.63 17.63
N PRO A 58 14.95 16.59 18.23
CA PRO A 58 14.42 15.94 19.44
C PRO A 58 14.24 16.86 20.64
N ARG A 59 14.92 18.00 20.71
CA ARG A 59 14.75 18.99 21.79
C ARG A 59 13.49 19.82 21.57
N SER A 60 13.28 20.27 20.33
CA SER A 60 12.07 20.98 19.92
C SER A 60 10.81 20.09 20.04
N VAL A 61 10.93 18.79 19.79
CA VAL A 61 9.84 17.82 19.99
C VAL A 61 9.42 17.73 21.44
N ARG A 62 10.38 17.65 22.38
CA ARG A 62 10.05 17.59 23.83
C ARG A 62 9.38 18.87 24.36
N ALA A 63 9.54 19.98 23.70
CA ALA A 63 8.90 21.26 24.04
C ALA A 63 7.55 21.45 23.31
N ALA A 64 7.18 20.55 22.41
CA ALA A 64 5.94 20.67 21.65
C ALA A 64 4.77 20.04 22.39
N ASP A 65 3.62 20.66 22.25
CA ASP A 65 2.34 20.11 22.68
C ASP A 65 1.91 18.99 21.72
N GLU A 66 1.74 17.76 22.23
CA GLU A 66 1.39 16.58 21.44
C GLU A 66 -0.10 16.49 21.09
N GLU A 67 -0.87 17.54 21.33
CA GLU A 67 -2.34 17.51 21.21
C GLU A 67 -2.88 17.50 19.78
N PHE A 68 -2.06 17.81 18.76
CA PHE A 68 -2.51 17.99 17.39
C PHE A 68 -1.78 17.09 16.39
N TRP A 69 -2.51 16.73 15.33
CA TRP A 69 -1.94 16.35 14.04
C TRP A 69 -1.80 17.59 13.16
N GLN A 70 -0.80 17.64 12.32
CA GLN A 70 -0.55 18.75 11.41
C GLN A 70 -0.71 18.27 9.97
N ILE A 71 -1.65 18.84 9.22
CA ILE A 71 -1.83 18.61 7.79
C ILE A 71 -1.31 19.82 7.05
N GLU A 72 -0.25 19.65 6.28
CA GLU A 72 0.26 20.68 5.40
C GLU A 72 -0.41 20.61 4.03
N VAL A 73 -0.89 21.73 3.53
CA VAL A 73 -1.49 21.87 2.21
C VAL A 73 -0.71 22.92 1.43
N MET A 74 -0.04 22.48 0.36
CA MET A 74 0.72 23.40 -0.47
C MET A 74 -0.22 24.23 -1.36
N VAL A 75 -0.08 25.55 -1.31
CA VAL A 75 -0.88 26.47 -2.14
C VAL A 75 -0.07 26.96 -3.34
N ARG A 76 1.21 27.33 -3.11
CA ARG A 76 2.14 27.81 -4.16
C ARG A 76 3.58 27.47 -3.77
N GLY A 77 4.42 27.25 -4.78
CA GLY A 77 5.81 26.87 -4.57
C GLY A 77 5.98 25.36 -4.46
N ARG A 78 7.10 24.93 -3.90
CA ARG A 78 7.41 23.50 -3.66
C ARG A 78 8.03 23.35 -2.28
N ALA A 79 7.81 22.19 -1.67
CA ALA A 79 8.46 21.85 -0.40
C ALA A 79 8.81 20.37 -0.34
N GLY A 80 10.02 20.06 0.12
CA GLY A 80 10.42 18.73 0.58
C GLY A 80 10.10 18.57 2.06
N VAL A 81 9.52 17.45 2.45
CA VAL A 81 9.24 17.11 3.85
C VAL A 81 9.82 15.73 4.14
N GLU A 82 10.65 15.64 5.18
CA GLU A 82 11.25 14.38 5.62
C GLU A 82 10.82 14.11 7.06
N GLN A 83 10.13 13.00 7.29
CA GLN A 83 9.74 12.54 8.62
C GLN A 83 9.74 11.02 8.73
N GLY A 84 10.49 10.47 9.68
CA GLY A 84 10.60 9.03 9.88
C GLY A 84 11.19 8.32 8.64
N ARG A 85 10.37 7.51 7.97
CA ARG A 85 10.73 6.86 6.69
C ARG A 85 10.12 7.58 5.48
N GLY A 86 9.25 8.56 5.72
CA GLY A 86 8.56 9.31 4.68
C GLY A 86 9.43 10.43 4.12
N THR A 87 9.40 10.58 2.81
CA THR A 87 9.97 11.70 2.07
C THR A 87 8.95 12.15 1.04
N ALA A 88 8.50 13.39 1.14
CA ALA A 88 7.52 13.98 0.25
C ALA A 88 8.10 15.18 -0.49
N ASP A 89 7.94 15.23 -1.81
CA ASP A 89 8.15 16.41 -2.63
C ASP A 89 6.77 16.96 -3.03
N LEU A 90 6.39 18.08 -2.44
CA LEU A 90 5.07 18.68 -2.53
C LEU A 90 5.06 19.80 -3.58
N GLY A 91 4.10 19.73 -4.49
CA GLY A 91 3.70 20.80 -5.38
C GLY A 91 2.34 21.40 -4.97
N PRO A 92 1.84 22.40 -5.72
CA PRO A 92 0.53 23.01 -5.46
C PRO A 92 -0.59 21.97 -5.36
N ALA A 93 -1.46 22.14 -4.39
CA ALA A 93 -2.56 21.26 -3.96
C ALA A 93 -2.12 19.96 -3.27
N ASP A 94 -0.86 19.58 -3.25
CA ASP A 94 -0.42 18.40 -2.49
C ASP A 94 -0.55 18.61 -0.98
N LEU A 95 -0.77 17.49 -0.29
CA LEU A 95 -0.89 17.44 1.16
C LEU A 95 0.15 16.48 1.75
N VAL A 96 0.48 16.71 3.03
CA VAL A 96 1.25 15.76 3.85
C VAL A 96 0.76 15.81 5.28
N LEU A 97 0.67 14.64 5.91
CA LEU A 97 0.52 14.51 7.37
C LEU A 97 1.89 14.66 8.01
N VAL A 98 1.98 15.51 9.03
CA VAL A 98 3.14 15.64 9.90
C VAL A 98 2.75 15.29 11.32
N ASP A 99 3.54 14.47 11.98
CA ASP A 99 3.43 14.19 13.42
C ASP A 99 4.30 15.16 14.23
N PRO A 100 3.72 16.15 14.92
CA PRO A 100 4.50 17.09 15.72
C PRO A 100 5.33 16.46 16.84
N ALA A 101 4.95 15.29 17.30
CA ALA A 101 5.67 14.53 18.33
C ALA A 101 6.96 13.85 17.84
N ARG A 102 7.32 14.04 16.56
CA ARG A 102 8.50 13.43 15.94
C ARG A 102 9.36 14.46 15.23
N PRO A 103 10.67 14.23 15.13
CA PRO A 103 11.55 15.04 14.33
C PRO A 103 11.07 15.13 12.88
N VAL A 104 11.17 16.32 12.29
CA VAL A 104 10.80 16.60 10.90
C VAL A 104 11.71 17.64 10.31
N ARG A 105 11.99 17.52 9.00
CA ARG A 105 12.72 18.52 8.21
C ARG A 105 11.85 18.99 7.06
N PHE A 106 11.85 20.30 6.85
CA PHE A 106 11.22 20.96 5.72
C PHE A 106 12.28 21.71 4.93
N ALA A 107 12.24 21.61 3.61
CA ALA A 107 13.04 22.42 2.70
C ALA A 107 12.10 22.96 1.62
N SER A 108 12.00 24.27 1.44
CA SER A 108 11.05 24.86 0.50
C SER A 108 11.68 25.94 -0.36
N THR A 109 11.16 26.06 -1.57
CA THR A 109 11.28 27.30 -2.36
C THR A 109 10.47 28.40 -1.67
N ALA A 110 10.51 29.64 -2.18
CA ALA A 110 9.54 30.65 -1.77
C ALA A 110 8.12 30.09 -1.96
N SER A 111 7.37 29.97 -0.86
CA SER A 111 6.14 29.17 -0.83
C SER A 111 5.01 29.84 -0.05
N ARG A 112 3.79 29.40 -0.36
CA ARG A 112 2.58 29.65 0.41
C ARG A 112 1.90 28.32 0.69
N HIS A 113 1.60 28.04 1.95
CA HIS A 113 0.94 26.83 2.36
C HIS A 113 0.00 27.08 3.54
N VAL A 114 -0.89 26.14 3.80
CA VAL A 114 -1.83 26.18 4.91
C VAL A 114 -1.57 24.95 5.78
N SER A 115 -1.25 25.20 7.05
CA SER A 115 -1.19 24.18 8.09
C SER A 115 -2.55 24.08 8.75
N ILE A 116 -3.15 22.90 8.76
CA ILE A 116 -4.37 22.58 9.51
C ILE A 116 -3.94 21.78 10.74
N LEU A 117 -4.08 22.35 11.92
CA LEU A 117 -3.87 21.65 13.17
C LEU A 117 -5.18 21.01 13.61
N VAL A 118 -5.23 19.68 13.63
CA VAL A 118 -6.40 18.87 13.98
C VAL A 118 -6.14 18.22 15.35
N PRO A 119 -6.98 18.42 16.37
CA PRO A 119 -6.81 17.73 17.66
C PRO A 119 -6.75 16.21 17.46
N ARG A 120 -5.80 15.55 18.14
CA ARG A 120 -5.61 14.08 18.01
C ARG A 120 -6.86 13.29 18.37
N ARG A 121 -7.66 13.79 19.30
CA ARG A 121 -8.95 13.19 19.70
C ARG A 121 -10.00 13.21 18.59
N GLU A 122 -9.94 14.20 17.69
CA GLU A 122 -10.88 14.35 16.58
C GLU A 122 -10.46 13.48 15.37
N LEU A 123 -9.16 13.35 15.13
CA LEU A 123 -8.60 12.53 14.05
C LEU A 123 -7.95 11.28 14.63
N ARG A 124 -8.76 10.21 14.82
CA ARG A 124 -8.36 8.97 15.49
C ARG A 124 -7.49 8.08 14.61
N LEU A 125 -6.23 8.47 14.41
CA LEU A 125 -5.25 7.62 13.73
C LEU A 125 -4.64 6.61 14.69
N ARG A 126 -4.55 5.35 14.27
CA ARG A 126 -3.77 4.34 14.99
C ARG A 126 -2.27 4.68 14.90
N PRO A 127 -1.47 4.39 15.92
CA PRO A 127 -0.04 4.71 15.91
C PRO A 127 0.71 4.13 14.69
N GLY A 128 0.36 2.92 14.25
CA GLY A 128 0.93 2.29 13.06
C GLY A 128 0.57 3.03 11.77
N ASP A 129 -0.68 3.46 11.63
CA ASP A 129 -1.18 4.19 10.45
C ASP A 129 -0.58 5.59 10.38
N ALA A 130 -0.49 6.28 11.51
CA ALA A 130 0.18 7.59 11.60
C ALA A 130 1.66 7.50 11.16
N ALA A 131 2.38 6.45 11.58
CA ALA A 131 3.77 6.25 11.19
C ALA A 131 3.96 5.95 9.69
N ARG A 132 2.96 5.35 9.04
CA ARG A 132 2.95 5.08 7.59
C ARG A 132 2.63 6.34 6.79
N LEU A 133 1.76 7.20 7.28
CA LEU A 133 1.29 8.41 6.61
C LEU A 133 2.23 9.61 6.78
N ALA A 134 2.96 9.67 7.90
CA ALA A 134 3.81 10.82 8.23
C ALA A 134 4.93 11.02 7.21
N GLY A 135 5.05 12.23 6.66
CA GLY A 135 6.01 12.58 5.63
C GLY A 135 5.73 11.98 4.26
N VAL A 136 4.54 11.43 4.03
CA VAL A 136 4.15 10.83 2.74
C VAL A 136 3.27 11.80 1.95
N ARG A 137 3.63 12.04 0.68
CA ARG A 137 2.86 12.89 -0.22
C ARG A 137 1.47 12.29 -0.51
N ILE A 138 0.46 13.12 -0.38
CA ILE A 138 -0.92 12.85 -0.82
C ILE A 138 -1.22 13.84 -1.95
N LYS A 139 -1.47 13.32 -3.15
CA LYS A 139 -1.78 14.17 -4.30
C LYS A 139 -3.17 14.79 -4.16
N GLY A 140 -3.24 16.12 -4.23
CA GLY A 140 -4.49 16.87 -4.14
C GLY A 140 -5.10 17.22 -5.50
N ASP A 141 -4.86 16.42 -6.53
CA ASP A 141 -5.37 16.63 -7.90
C ASP A 141 -6.73 15.97 -8.16
N ARG A 142 -7.17 15.05 -7.27
CA ARG A 142 -8.40 14.30 -7.39
C ARG A 142 -8.90 13.75 -6.05
N GLY A 143 -10.16 13.29 -6.07
CA GLY A 143 -10.77 12.62 -4.92
C GLY A 143 -10.88 13.49 -3.66
N PRO A 144 -10.95 12.89 -2.47
CA PRO A 144 -11.11 13.62 -1.21
C PRO A 144 -9.99 14.61 -0.95
N ALA A 145 -8.74 14.29 -1.35
CA ALA A 145 -7.59 15.17 -1.18
C ALA A 145 -7.74 16.51 -1.93
N ALA A 146 -8.33 16.51 -3.14
CA ALA A 146 -8.60 17.73 -3.89
C ALA A 146 -9.60 18.63 -3.17
N LEU A 147 -10.59 18.03 -2.51
CA LEU A 147 -11.57 18.78 -1.70
C LEU A 147 -10.89 19.39 -0.46
N VAL A 148 -10.05 18.63 0.26
CA VAL A 148 -9.28 19.16 1.39
C VAL A 148 -8.41 20.32 0.94
N ALA A 149 -7.67 20.17 -0.18
CA ALA A 149 -6.78 21.23 -0.70
C ALA A 149 -7.56 22.50 -1.09
N SER A 150 -8.75 22.35 -1.67
CA SER A 150 -9.60 23.50 -2.01
C SER A 150 -10.15 24.17 -0.77
N LEU A 151 -10.74 23.40 0.15
CA LEU A 151 -11.30 23.92 1.40
C LEU A 151 -10.24 24.61 2.26
N ALA A 152 -9.04 24.07 2.40
CA ALA A 152 -7.95 24.67 3.15
C ALA A 152 -7.64 26.09 2.65
N ARG A 153 -7.57 26.28 1.33
CA ARG A 153 -7.32 27.59 0.70
C ARG A 153 -8.48 28.57 0.94
N ASP A 154 -9.70 28.11 0.85
CA ASP A 154 -10.90 28.95 0.98
C ASP A 154 -11.13 29.31 2.45
N LEU A 155 -11.00 28.38 3.37
CA LEU A 155 -11.12 28.62 4.81
C LEU A 155 -10.02 29.54 5.34
N ALA A 156 -8.76 29.41 4.85
CA ALA A 156 -7.69 30.33 5.19
C ALA A 156 -8.04 31.78 4.84
N ARG A 157 -8.88 32.02 3.84
CA ARG A 157 -9.34 33.36 3.44
C ARG A 157 -10.60 33.82 4.18
N SER A 158 -11.52 32.92 4.50
CA SER A 158 -12.91 33.24 4.85
C SER A 158 -13.35 32.79 6.25
N ALA A 159 -12.51 32.12 7.05
CA ALA A 159 -12.91 31.55 8.34
C ALA A 159 -13.40 32.58 9.39
N HIS A 160 -13.18 33.88 9.17
CA HIS A 160 -13.64 34.95 10.05
C HIS A 160 -15.16 35.25 9.96
N GLY A 161 -15.88 34.65 9.04
CA GLY A 161 -17.31 34.90 8.82
C GLY A 161 -18.25 33.89 9.48
N PHE A 162 -17.72 32.87 10.19
CA PHE A 162 -18.56 31.84 10.80
C PHE A 162 -19.04 32.24 12.20
N ARG A 163 -20.29 31.89 12.52
CA ARG A 163 -20.81 31.85 13.91
C ARG A 163 -20.27 30.61 14.62
N ASP A 164 -20.20 30.62 15.95
CA ASP A 164 -19.61 29.52 16.73
C ASP A 164 -20.18 28.14 16.37
N GLY A 165 -21.49 28.00 16.29
CA GLY A 165 -22.12 26.72 15.92
C GLY A 165 -21.88 26.28 14.47
N GLU A 166 -21.70 27.23 13.54
CA GLU A 166 -21.34 26.97 12.16
C GLU A 166 -19.86 26.56 12.05
N ALA A 167 -18.98 27.27 12.77
CA ALA A 167 -17.56 26.98 12.85
C ALA A 167 -17.32 25.56 13.37
N GLN A 168 -18.03 25.14 14.43
CA GLN A 168 -17.89 23.79 15.00
C GLN A 168 -18.33 22.70 14.02
N ARG A 169 -19.50 22.87 13.36
CA ARG A 169 -19.98 21.91 12.35
C ARG A 169 -19.10 21.84 11.14
N THR A 170 -18.59 22.98 10.69
CA THR A 170 -17.64 23.04 9.56
C THR A 170 -16.34 22.36 9.91
N ALA A 171 -15.80 22.57 11.12
CA ALA A 171 -14.61 21.89 11.61
C ALA A 171 -14.77 20.37 11.60
N ALA A 172 -15.92 19.86 12.09
CA ALA A 172 -16.20 18.42 12.09
C ALA A 172 -16.25 17.86 10.65
N ALA A 173 -16.89 18.56 9.70
CA ALA A 173 -16.94 18.15 8.30
C ALA A 173 -15.55 18.14 7.63
N VAL A 174 -14.71 19.13 7.93
CA VAL A 174 -13.31 19.19 7.43
C VAL A 174 -12.49 18.04 8.02
N THR A 175 -12.62 17.76 9.31
CA THR A 175 -11.94 16.66 9.99
C THR A 175 -12.32 15.31 9.39
N GLU A 176 -13.60 15.09 9.12
CA GLU A 176 -14.07 13.86 8.47
C GLU A 176 -13.51 13.72 7.05
N LEU A 177 -13.49 14.80 6.29
CA LEU A 177 -12.90 14.78 4.94
C LEU A 177 -11.39 14.49 4.96
N ILE A 178 -10.66 15.02 5.95
CA ILE A 178 -9.25 14.68 6.20
C ILE A 178 -9.12 13.19 6.55
N SER A 179 -9.99 12.67 7.43
CA SER A 179 -10.00 11.24 7.81
C SER A 179 -10.18 10.33 6.59
N VAL A 180 -11.18 10.61 5.75
CA VAL A 180 -11.42 9.88 4.49
C VAL A 180 -10.21 9.97 3.55
N THR A 181 -9.56 11.14 3.47
CA THR A 181 -8.36 11.34 2.64
C THR A 181 -7.19 10.47 3.10
N LEU A 182 -6.94 10.42 4.41
CA LEU A 182 -5.87 9.63 4.99
C LEU A 182 -6.16 8.13 4.89
N GLN A 183 -7.41 7.71 5.09
CA GLN A 183 -7.82 6.31 4.90
C GLN A 183 -7.65 5.86 3.45
N ALA A 184 -8.09 6.66 2.49
CA ALA A 184 -7.90 6.36 1.07
C ALA A 184 -6.42 6.20 0.71
N ARG A 185 -5.52 7.00 1.32
CA ARG A 185 -4.07 6.88 1.12
C ARG A 185 -3.51 5.57 1.71
N LEU A 186 -4.01 5.14 2.87
CA LEU A 186 -3.64 3.85 3.48
C LEU A 186 -4.13 2.67 2.63
N ASP A 187 -5.33 2.76 2.08
CA ASP A 187 -5.91 1.74 1.23
C ASP A 187 -5.15 1.63 -0.11
N ASP A 188 -4.75 2.75 -0.71
CA ASP A 188 -3.90 2.79 -1.91
C ASP A 188 -2.52 2.15 -1.66
N GLU A 189 -1.95 2.35 -0.47
CA GLU A 189 -0.68 1.74 -0.09
C GLU A 189 -0.82 0.23 0.20
N ALA A 190 -1.95 -0.18 0.78
CA ALA A 190 -2.27 -1.58 1.03
C ALA A 190 -2.69 -2.32 -0.26
N ALA A 191 -3.19 -1.60 -1.27
CA ALA A 191 -3.54 -2.19 -2.55
C ALA A 191 -2.28 -2.73 -3.24
N PRO A 192 -2.26 -3.99 -3.69
CA PRO A 192 -1.14 -4.49 -4.47
C PRO A 192 -0.97 -3.62 -5.71
N ALA A 193 0.29 -3.29 -6.03
CA ALA A 193 0.60 -2.52 -7.23
C ALA A 193 -0.20 -3.06 -8.42
N PRO A 194 -0.78 -2.23 -9.30
CA PRO A 194 -1.67 -2.67 -10.38
C PRO A 194 -1.12 -3.84 -11.20
N ASP A 195 0.20 -3.87 -11.41
CA ASP A 195 0.89 -4.95 -12.11
C ASP A 195 0.94 -6.24 -11.28
N ARG A 196 1.06 -6.16 -9.97
CA ARG A 196 0.99 -7.33 -9.06
C ARG A 196 -0.42 -7.90 -9.03
N ALA A 197 -1.44 -7.07 -8.86
CA ALA A 197 -2.84 -7.51 -8.88
C ALA A 197 -3.22 -8.15 -10.21
N LEU A 198 -2.75 -7.60 -11.34
CA LEU A 198 -2.97 -8.18 -12.66
C LEU A 198 -2.25 -9.53 -12.79
N ARG A 199 -1.01 -9.65 -12.33
CA ARG A 199 -0.25 -10.91 -12.32
C ARG A 199 -0.96 -11.98 -11.49
N ASP A 200 -1.43 -11.65 -10.29
CA ASP A 200 -2.14 -12.59 -9.41
C ASP A 200 -3.43 -13.10 -10.08
N ARG A 201 -4.18 -12.24 -10.77
CA ARG A 201 -5.35 -12.65 -11.58
C ARG A 201 -4.95 -13.58 -12.74
N ILE A 202 -3.84 -13.30 -13.42
CA ILE A 202 -3.34 -14.16 -14.52
C ILE A 202 -2.90 -15.52 -13.99
N VAL A 203 -2.22 -15.57 -12.85
CA VAL A 203 -1.84 -16.85 -12.18
C VAL A 203 -3.08 -17.62 -11.78
N GLY A 204 -4.08 -16.99 -11.20
CA GLY A 204 -5.38 -17.61 -10.89
C GLY A 204 -6.08 -18.18 -12.14
N HIS A 205 -6.05 -17.45 -13.27
CA HIS A 205 -6.59 -17.92 -14.54
C HIS A 205 -5.83 -19.14 -15.07
N ILE A 206 -4.50 -19.15 -14.98
CA ILE A 206 -3.67 -20.31 -15.35
C ILE A 206 -4.08 -21.53 -14.53
N GLU A 207 -4.16 -21.42 -13.20
CA GLU A 207 -4.53 -22.53 -12.31
C GLU A 207 -5.93 -23.10 -12.63
N ALA A 208 -6.89 -22.23 -12.90
CA ALA A 208 -8.27 -22.62 -13.23
C ALA A 208 -8.39 -23.32 -14.59
N ARG A 209 -7.45 -23.08 -15.53
CA ARG A 209 -7.51 -23.61 -16.90
C ARG A 209 -6.34 -24.49 -17.30
N LEU A 210 -5.61 -25.07 -16.36
CA LEU A 210 -4.45 -25.93 -16.67
C LEU A 210 -4.77 -27.12 -17.58
N SER A 211 -6.00 -27.66 -17.51
CA SER A 211 -6.47 -28.74 -18.37
C SER A 211 -6.80 -28.32 -19.81
N ASP A 212 -6.95 -27.03 -20.06
CA ASP A 212 -7.23 -26.51 -21.41
C ASP A 212 -5.98 -26.61 -22.29
N PRO A 213 -5.97 -27.41 -23.36
CA PRO A 213 -4.80 -27.58 -24.23
C PRO A 213 -4.45 -26.30 -25.02
N ASP A 214 -5.40 -25.36 -25.15
CA ASP A 214 -5.21 -24.07 -25.85
C ASP A 214 -4.72 -22.97 -24.92
N LEU A 215 -4.58 -23.22 -23.62
CA LEU A 215 -4.01 -22.28 -22.67
C LEU A 215 -2.57 -21.94 -23.08
N SER A 216 -2.36 -20.70 -23.48
CA SER A 216 -1.10 -20.18 -24.01
C SER A 216 -0.91 -18.70 -23.63
N PRO A 217 0.32 -18.15 -23.68
CA PRO A 217 0.54 -16.73 -23.43
C PRO A 217 -0.33 -15.80 -24.30
N PRO A 218 -0.52 -16.03 -25.61
CA PRO A 218 -1.45 -15.22 -26.40
C PRO A 218 -2.90 -15.30 -25.91
N ALA A 219 -3.39 -16.49 -25.56
CA ALA A 219 -4.76 -16.69 -25.06
C ALA A 219 -4.96 -15.95 -23.71
N LEU A 220 -3.98 -16.02 -22.81
CA LEU A 220 -4.01 -15.28 -21.54
C LEU A 220 -3.99 -13.76 -21.77
N ALA A 221 -3.14 -13.26 -22.65
CA ALA A 221 -3.07 -11.84 -22.98
C ALA A 221 -4.42 -11.32 -23.51
N ALA A 222 -5.06 -12.07 -24.41
CA ALA A 222 -6.39 -11.76 -24.95
C ALA A 222 -7.46 -11.77 -23.85
N ALA A 223 -7.47 -12.80 -23.00
CA ALA A 223 -8.45 -12.93 -21.90
C ALA A 223 -8.35 -11.81 -20.86
N HIS A 224 -7.18 -11.19 -20.69
CA HIS A 224 -6.95 -10.08 -19.77
C HIS A 224 -6.85 -8.71 -20.48
N HIS A 225 -7.20 -8.62 -21.74
CA HIS A 225 -7.20 -7.37 -22.56
C HIS A 225 -5.86 -6.64 -22.53
N ILE A 226 -4.74 -7.39 -22.61
CA ILE A 226 -3.39 -6.84 -22.67
C ILE A 226 -2.62 -7.39 -23.87
N SER A 227 -1.55 -6.71 -24.28
CA SER A 227 -0.66 -7.25 -25.29
C SER A 227 0.22 -8.37 -24.73
N VAL A 228 0.65 -9.31 -25.59
CA VAL A 228 1.61 -10.37 -25.20
C VAL A 228 2.92 -9.78 -24.66
N ARG A 229 3.37 -8.65 -25.21
CA ARG A 229 4.55 -7.92 -24.72
C ARG A 229 4.36 -7.43 -23.29
N ARG A 230 3.16 -6.91 -22.95
CA ARG A 230 2.85 -6.50 -21.56
C ARG A 230 2.78 -7.71 -20.64
N LEU A 231 2.20 -8.82 -21.10
CA LEU A 231 2.17 -10.07 -20.33
C LEU A 231 3.59 -10.54 -19.98
N HIS A 232 4.51 -10.58 -20.95
CA HIS A 232 5.90 -10.99 -20.70
C HIS A 232 6.58 -10.04 -19.72
N ARG A 233 6.40 -8.72 -19.84
CA ARG A 233 6.96 -7.74 -18.92
C ARG A 233 6.45 -7.91 -17.47
N LEU A 234 5.19 -8.30 -17.29
CA LEU A 234 4.64 -8.59 -15.95
C LEU A 234 5.33 -9.76 -15.25
N PHE A 235 5.99 -10.64 -16.00
CA PHE A 235 6.70 -11.81 -15.50
C PHE A 235 8.22 -11.73 -15.67
N GLU A 236 8.75 -10.58 -16.09
CA GLU A 236 10.19 -10.39 -16.34
C GLU A 236 11.05 -10.62 -15.08
N ASP A 237 10.56 -10.11 -13.92
CA ASP A 237 11.22 -10.27 -12.62
C ASP A 237 10.85 -11.58 -11.90
N GLN A 238 10.16 -12.51 -12.58
CA GLN A 238 9.80 -13.79 -11.97
C GLN A 238 10.83 -14.86 -12.33
N PRO A 239 10.97 -15.91 -11.49
CA PRO A 239 11.93 -17.00 -11.72
C PRO A 239 11.74 -17.73 -13.05
N GLU A 240 10.55 -17.59 -13.65
CA GLU A 240 10.19 -18.31 -14.88
C GLU A 240 9.24 -17.49 -15.76
N THR A 241 9.26 -17.78 -17.06
CA THR A 241 8.32 -17.19 -18.01
C THR A 241 6.90 -17.72 -17.84
N VAL A 242 5.89 -17.01 -18.34
CA VAL A 242 4.48 -17.46 -18.32
C VAL A 242 4.32 -18.87 -18.93
N ALA A 243 4.99 -19.14 -20.05
CA ALA A 243 4.95 -20.47 -20.68
C ALA A 243 5.65 -21.53 -19.81
N GLY A 244 6.71 -21.16 -19.11
CA GLY A 244 7.39 -22.00 -18.11
C GLY A 244 6.46 -22.34 -16.96
N LEU A 245 5.79 -21.35 -16.39
CA LEU A 245 4.83 -21.52 -15.30
C LEU A 245 3.70 -22.49 -15.70
N ILE A 246 3.07 -22.30 -16.86
CA ILE A 246 2.02 -23.23 -17.35
C ILE A 246 2.55 -24.66 -17.43
N ARG A 247 3.74 -24.85 -18.04
CA ARG A 247 4.35 -26.19 -18.19
C ARG A 247 4.65 -26.83 -16.85
N ARG A 248 5.26 -26.10 -15.93
CA ARG A 248 5.60 -26.61 -14.58
C ARG A 248 4.34 -27.00 -13.81
N ARG A 249 3.31 -26.14 -13.79
CA ARG A 249 2.05 -26.43 -13.11
C ARG A 249 1.34 -27.67 -13.69
N ARG A 250 1.31 -27.82 -15.02
CA ARG A 250 0.79 -29.02 -15.67
C ARG A 250 1.54 -30.28 -15.26
N LEU A 251 2.88 -30.24 -15.22
CA LEU A 251 3.71 -31.36 -14.79
C LEU A 251 3.48 -31.72 -13.32
N GLU A 252 3.33 -30.75 -12.44
CA GLU A 252 2.99 -30.96 -11.03
C GLU A 252 1.66 -31.71 -10.88
N ARG A 253 0.63 -31.29 -11.63
CA ARG A 253 -0.68 -31.96 -11.65
C ARG A 253 -0.57 -33.37 -12.22
N CYS A 254 0.16 -33.58 -13.31
CA CYS A 254 0.41 -34.91 -13.87
C CYS A 254 1.09 -35.82 -12.85
N ARG A 255 2.12 -35.32 -12.16
CA ARG A 255 2.83 -36.07 -11.13
C ARG A 255 1.89 -36.51 -10.01
N ALA A 256 1.07 -35.59 -9.51
CA ALA A 256 0.07 -35.93 -8.47
C ALA A 256 -0.92 -37.00 -8.94
N ASP A 257 -1.50 -36.88 -10.16
CA ASP A 257 -2.43 -37.86 -10.72
C ASP A 257 -1.77 -39.22 -10.97
N LEU A 258 -0.49 -39.25 -11.36
CA LEU A 258 0.26 -40.52 -11.57
C LEU A 258 0.58 -41.21 -10.26
N MET A 259 0.77 -40.49 -9.18
CA MET A 259 1.03 -41.02 -7.84
C MET A 259 -0.22 -41.57 -7.14
N HIS A 260 -1.40 -40.98 -7.37
CA HIS A 260 -2.59 -41.27 -6.61
C HIS A 260 -3.75 -41.84 -7.48
N GLY A 261 -3.55 -41.96 -8.79
CA GLY A 261 -4.63 -42.31 -9.73
C GLY A 261 -4.41 -43.60 -10.53
N ASN A 262 -5.51 -44.17 -11.02
CA ASN A 262 -5.51 -45.40 -11.85
C ASN A 262 -5.43 -45.14 -13.37
N ARG A 263 -5.39 -43.87 -13.81
CA ARG A 263 -5.38 -43.52 -15.25
C ARG A 263 -4.06 -43.87 -15.92
N THR A 264 -4.09 -44.14 -17.22
CA THR A 264 -2.86 -44.34 -17.99
C THR A 264 -2.03 -43.07 -18.08
N VAL A 265 -0.73 -43.18 -18.29
CA VAL A 265 0.17 -42.03 -18.46
C VAL A 265 -0.31 -41.09 -19.57
N ALA A 266 -0.74 -41.65 -20.72
CA ALA A 266 -1.29 -40.89 -21.84
C ALA A 266 -2.58 -40.13 -21.44
N ALA A 267 -3.48 -40.78 -20.69
CA ALA A 267 -4.72 -40.15 -20.24
C ALA A 267 -4.47 -39.03 -19.24
N VAL A 268 -3.47 -39.17 -18.36
CA VAL A 268 -3.07 -38.10 -17.43
C VAL A 268 -2.46 -36.92 -18.20
N ALA A 269 -1.55 -37.18 -19.14
CA ALA A 269 -0.94 -36.14 -19.97
C ALA A 269 -2.00 -35.35 -20.77
N ALA A 270 -2.93 -36.04 -21.42
CA ALA A 270 -4.01 -35.44 -22.19
C ALA A 270 -4.95 -34.60 -21.29
N ARG A 271 -5.31 -35.11 -20.09
CA ARG A 271 -6.12 -34.37 -19.12
C ARG A 271 -5.53 -33.00 -18.74
N TRP A 272 -4.22 -32.94 -18.64
CA TRP A 272 -3.52 -31.69 -18.25
C TRP A 272 -2.95 -30.95 -19.46
N GLY A 273 -3.58 -31.13 -20.64
CA GLY A 273 -3.34 -30.28 -21.82
C GLY A 273 -2.05 -30.58 -22.59
N PHE A 274 -1.43 -31.76 -22.40
CA PHE A 274 -0.34 -32.22 -23.25
C PHE A 274 -0.88 -32.97 -24.45
N ARG A 275 -0.72 -32.41 -25.65
CA ARG A 275 -1.19 -33.01 -26.91
C ARG A 275 -0.26 -34.10 -27.45
N ASP A 276 1.04 -34.01 -27.14
CA ASP A 276 2.07 -34.95 -27.57
C ASP A 276 2.59 -35.79 -26.40
N PRO A 277 2.26 -37.10 -26.32
CA PRO A 277 2.75 -37.97 -25.24
C PRO A 277 4.27 -38.17 -25.22
N ALA A 278 4.93 -38.11 -26.38
CA ALA A 278 6.37 -38.24 -26.44
C ALA A 278 7.08 -36.98 -25.91
N TYR A 279 6.57 -35.83 -26.26
CA TYR A 279 7.03 -34.55 -25.67
C TYR A 279 6.81 -34.52 -24.16
N PHE A 280 5.62 -34.92 -23.68
CA PHE A 280 5.33 -35.01 -22.24
C PHE A 280 6.33 -35.93 -21.52
N SER A 281 6.59 -37.13 -22.05
CA SER A 281 7.50 -38.10 -21.39
C SER A 281 8.94 -37.54 -21.30
N ARG A 282 9.43 -36.91 -22.36
CA ARG A 282 10.76 -36.26 -22.36
C ARG A 282 10.83 -35.13 -21.32
N LEU A 283 9.81 -34.26 -21.33
CA LEU A 283 9.77 -33.12 -20.42
C LEU A 283 9.62 -33.55 -18.95
N PHE A 284 8.80 -34.56 -18.68
CA PHE A 284 8.61 -35.12 -17.34
C PHE A 284 9.90 -35.73 -16.81
N THR A 285 10.60 -36.52 -17.64
CA THR A 285 11.88 -37.13 -17.26
C THR A 285 12.95 -36.06 -17.00
N ALA A 286 13.02 -35.03 -17.85
CA ALA A 286 13.96 -33.92 -17.67
C ALA A 286 13.69 -33.14 -16.37
N THR A 287 12.41 -33.03 -15.96
CA THR A 287 12.03 -32.26 -14.77
C THR A 287 12.17 -33.05 -13.46
N TYR A 288 11.82 -34.35 -13.49
CA TYR A 288 11.74 -35.18 -12.27
C TYR A 288 12.80 -36.28 -12.19
N GLY A 289 13.67 -36.41 -13.19
CA GLY A 289 14.73 -37.43 -13.22
C GLY A 289 14.23 -38.89 -13.40
N CYS A 290 12.92 -39.12 -13.57
CA CYS A 290 12.35 -40.43 -13.73
C CYS A 290 11.26 -40.46 -14.83
N ASN A 291 11.13 -41.62 -15.49
CA ASN A 291 10.09 -41.82 -16.50
C ASN A 291 8.70 -41.86 -15.82
N PRO A 292 7.66 -41.21 -16.39
CA PRO A 292 6.31 -41.20 -15.84
C PRO A 292 5.69 -42.62 -15.66
N VAL A 293 6.05 -43.58 -16.51
CA VAL A 293 5.63 -45.00 -16.37
C VAL A 293 6.26 -45.64 -15.15
N ALA A 294 7.57 -45.42 -14.94
CA ALA A 294 8.31 -45.93 -13.79
C ALA A 294 7.76 -45.37 -12.46
N LEU A 295 7.46 -44.07 -12.41
CA LEU A 295 6.86 -43.42 -11.24
C LEU A 295 5.52 -44.09 -10.89
N LYS A 296 4.66 -44.35 -11.88
CA LYS A 296 3.37 -45.01 -11.68
C LYS A 296 3.51 -46.42 -11.18
N SER A 297 4.45 -47.21 -11.74
CA SER A 297 4.69 -48.63 -11.37
C SER A 297 5.19 -48.76 -9.94
N SER A 298 6.12 -47.84 -9.52
CA SER A 298 6.67 -47.86 -8.17
C SER A 298 5.60 -47.57 -7.10
N ASN A 299 4.63 -46.74 -7.42
CA ASN A 299 3.54 -46.43 -6.48
C ASN A 299 2.53 -47.59 -6.36
N ARG A 300 2.21 -48.24 -7.48
CA ARG A 300 1.33 -49.40 -7.49
C ARG A 300 1.89 -50.61 -6.69
N ALA A 301 3.23 -50.75 -6.70
CA ALA A 301 3.92 -51.74 -5.90
C ALA A 301 3.89 -51.43 -4.39
N ARG A 302 3.80 -50.18 -4.00
CA ARG A 302 3.68 -49.75 -2.59
C ARG A 302 2.27 -49.95 -2.06
N ASP A 303 1.22 -49.67 -2.85
CA ASP A 303 -0.18 -49.87 -2.47
C ASP A 303 -0.55 -51.35 -2.30
N VAL A 304 0.08 -52.24 -3.11
CA VAL A 304 -0.14 -53.71 -2.99
C VAL A 304 0.58 -54.29 -1.75
N LYS A 305 1.56 -53.61 -1.18
CA LYS A 305 2.36 -54.07 -0.05
C LYS A 305 1.87 -53.54 1.31
N ALA A 306 0.79 -52.75 1.35
CA ALA A 306 0.14 -52.38 2.62
C ALA A 306 -0.56 -53.60 3.21
N PRO A 307 -0.25 -54.04 4.45
CA PRO A 307 -0.92 -55.17 5.07
C PRO A 307 -2.41 -54.86 5.27
N ALA A 308 -3.27 -55.84 4.94
CA ALA A 308 -4.68 -55.76 5.26
C ALA A 308 -4.89 -55.56 6.78
N PRO A 309 -5.84 -54.75 7.22
CA PRO A 309 -6.16 -54.62 8.63
C PRO A 309 -6.51 -56.03 9.19
N ALA A 310 -5.88 -56.38 10.32
CA ALA A 310 -6.14 -57.64 11.01
C ALA A 310 -7.65 -57.78 11.32
N PRO A 311 -8.25 -58.97 11.13
CA PRO A 311 -9.65 -59.20 11.50
C PRO A 311 -9.79 -58.98 13.01
N GLY A 312 -10.76 -58.15 13.41
CA GLY A 312 -11.07 -57.85 14.79
C GLY A 312 -11.35 -59.12 15.58
N GLU A 313 -10.64 -59.26 16.70
CA GLU A 313 -10.98 -60.27 17.72
C GLU A 313 -12.36 -59.91 18.28
N ASP A 314 -13.27 -60.85 18.04
CA ASP A 314 -14.63 -60.88 18.59
C ASP A 314 -14.52 -61.12 20.11
N GLY A 315 -14.51 -60.07 20.90
CA GLY A 315 -14.46 -60.11 22.36
C GLY A 315 -15.82 -60.48 22.91
N GLY A 316 -16.00 -61.76 23.21
CA GLY A 316 -17.16 -62.31 23.92
C GLY A 316 -17.43 -61.56 25.22
N HIS A 317 -18.64 -61.11 25.36
CA HIS A 317 -19.22 -60.55 26.56
C HIS A 317 -19.61 -61.66 27.52
N PRO A 318 -19.17 -61.77 28.76
CA PRO A 318 -19.80 -62.61 29.76
C PRO A 318 -20.90 -61.81 30.46
N ASP A 319 -22.11 -62.40 30.42
CA ASP A 319 -23.25 -61.99 31.27
C ASP A 319 -22.88 -62.04 32.79
N PRO A 320 -23.32 -61.12 33.60
CA PRO A 320 -23.35 -61.30 35.05
C PRO A 320 -24.72 -61.76 35.51
N GLU A 321 -24.83 -63.02 35.93
CA GLU A 321 -25.80 -63.43 36.95
C GLU A 321 -25.17 -63.34 38.31
N GLY A 322 -25.94 -62.76 39.29
CA GLY A 322 -25.70 -62.80 40.71
C GLY A 322 -26.15 -61.53 41.41
#